data_504aac7d7a07f64046d15411b89cdcd6
#
_entry.id   504aac7d7a07f64046d15411b89cdcd6
#
_cell.length_a   1.000
_cell.length_b   1.000
_cell.length_c   1.000
_cell.angle_alpha   90.00
_cell.angle_beta   90.00
_cell.angle_gamma   90.00
#
_symmetry.space_group_name_H-M   'P 1'
#
loop_
_entity.id
_entity.type
_entity.pdbx_description
1 polymer ?
#
loop_
_entity_poly.entity_id
_entity_poly.type
_entity_poly.pdbx_seq_one_letter_code
_entity_poly.pdbx_strand_id
1 'polypeptide(L)'
;MENKRVLDGVGVLSVLVIALLVVACQGNVLGYKGELVEEKNQVPLKSGGPHSEVWNTRNIILSYDYTNEADRLDISGEVALAGGAENFQYVEHLDVNLYFVDGNGRIIKQEPLFSAVTNDMGKNWTFQRKIEKPAAAESMAFGYSGQVQSVGSDQDRFDFWETPI
;
A
#
# COMPACT_ATOMS: atom_id res chain seq x y z
N MET A 1 59.41 -9.34 -16.40
CA MET A 1 58.15 -10.11 -16.59
C MET A 1 57.24 -10.01 -15.32
N GLU A 2 57.08 -8.83 -14.75
CA GLU A 2 56.40 -8.70 -13.42
C GLU A 2 55.15 -7.81 -13.41
N ASN A 3 54.78 -7.16 -14.52
CA ASN A 3 53.68 -6.19 -14.53
C ASN A 3 52.28 -6.74 -14.92
N LYS A 4 52.16 -8.04 -15.26
CA LYS A 4 50.88 -8.61 -15.72
C LYS A 4 49.95 -9.06 -14.58
N ARG A 5 50.49 -9.39 -13.41
CA ARG A 5 49.68 -9.89 -12.27
C ARG A 5 49.02 -8.80 -11.44
N VAL A 6 49.52 -7.56 -11.51
CA VAL A 6 48.92 -6.43 -10.75
C VAL A 6 47.66 -5.91 -11.40
N LEU A 7 47.57 -5.97 -12.75
CA LEU A 7 46.36 -5.51 -13.47
C LEU A 7 45.17 -6.44 -13.26
N ASP A 8 45.39 -7.75 -13.12
CA ASP A 8 44.29 -8.71 -12.91
C ASP A 8 43.64 -8.55 -11.51
N GLY A 9 44.44 -8.18 -10.50
CA GLY A 9 43.95 -7.94 -9.14
C GLY A 9 43.07 -6.69 -9.01
N VAL A 10 43.41 -5.63 -9.73
CA VAL A 10 42.63 -4.37 -9.71
C VAL A 10 41.28 -4.55 -10.41
N GLY A 11 41.25 -5.32 -11.52
CA GLY A 11 40.01 -5.59 -12.25
C GLY A 11 39.00 -6.39 -11.42
N VAL A 12 39.47 -7.43 -10.72
CA VAL A 12 38.60 -8.26 -9.85
C VAL A 12 38.06 -7.46 -8.67
N LEU A 13 38.89 -6.62 -8.05
CA LEU A 13 38.46 -5.78 -6.91
C LEU A 13 37.40 -4.76 -7.36
N SER A 14 37.56 -4.15 -8.53
CA SER A 14 36.58 -3.17 -9.06
C SER A 14 35.25 -3.82 -9.37
N VAL A 15 35.20 -5.02 -9.93
CA VAL A 15 33.98 -5.77 -10.21
C VAL A 15 33.27 -6.16 -8.92
N LEU A 16 34.01 -6.54 -7.89
CA LEU A 16 33.44 -6.91 -6.57
C LEU A 16 32.81 -5.70 -5.87
N VAL A 17 33.43 -4.52 -5.94
CA VAL A 17 32.87 -3.28 -5.35
C VAL A 17 31.61 -2.83 -6.08
N ILE A 18 31.57 -2.94 -7.42
CA ILE A 18 30.38 -2.60 -8.21
C ILE A 18 29.23 -3.57 -7.88
N ALA A 19 29.50 -4.87 -7.74
CA ALA A 19 28.49 -5.86 -7.35
C ALA A 19 27.90 -5.59 -5.96
N LEU A 20 28.73 -5.15 -4.99
CA LEU A 20 28.28 -4.76 -3.65
C LEU A 20 27.43 -3.48 -3.66
N LEU A 21 27.73 -2.51 -4.52
CA LEU A 21 26.95 -1.29 -4.65
C LEU A 21 25.57 -1.52 -5.28
N VAL A 22 25.46 -2.45 -6.22
CA VAL A 22 24.18 -2.80 -6.85
C VAL A 22 23.24 -3.49 -5.86
N VAL A 23 23.74 -4.30 -4.93
CA VAL A 23 22.93 -4.93 -3.87
C VAL A 23 22.47 -3.90 -2.83
N ALA A 24 23.25 -2.85 -2.58
CA ALA A 24 22.87 -1.78 -1.64
C ALA A 24 21.79 -0.84 -2.20
N CYS A 25 21.57 -0.81 -3.53
CA CYS A 25 20.55 0.00 -4.19
C CYS A 25 19.21 -0.71 -4.37
N GLN A 26 19.00 -1.89 -3.83
CA GLN A 26 17.65 -2.44 -3.64
C GLN A 26 17.00 -1.65 -2.50
N GLY A 27 16.58 -0.43 -2.85
CA GLY A 27 15.85 0.44 -1.95
C GLY A 27 14.72 -0.34 -1.29
N ASN A 28 14.57 -0.14 0.00
CA ASN A 28 13.51 -0.70 0.82
C ASN A 28 12.14 -0.38 0.20
N VAL A 29 11.67 -1.23 -0.71
CA VAL A 29 10.27 -1.36 -1.10
C VAL A 29 9.48 -2.05 0.04
N LEU A 30 10.05 -2.06 1.24
CA LEU A 30 9.53 -2.79 2.39
C LEU A 30 8.51 -1.98 3.17
N GLY A 31 7.89 -0.96 2.56
CA GLY A 31 6.77 -0.28 3.17
C GLY A 31 6.80 -0.33 4.71
N TYR A 32 5.68 -0.54 5.32
CA TYR A 32 5.53 -0.62 6.78
C TYR A 32 5.76 -2.02 7.38
N LYS A 33 6.41 -2.95 6.66
CA LYS A 33 6.64 -4.33 7.15
C LYS A 33 7.43 -4.34 8.47
N GLY A 34 6.86 -5.00 9.48
CA GLY A 34 7.42 -5.08 10.83
C GLY A 34 6.93 -4.00 11.79
N GLU A 35 6.32 -2.93 11.27
CA GLU A 35 5.73 -1.87 12.10
C GLU A 35 4.49 -2.39 12.85
N LEU A 36 4.23 -1.79 14.03
CA LEU A 36 3.07 -2.11 14.85
C LEU A 36 1.86 -1.30 14.39
N VAL A 37 0.74 -1.99 14.20
CA VAL A 37 -0.57 -1.38 13.94
C VAL A 37 -1.28 -1.19 15.28
N GLU A 38 -1.79 0.01 15.53
CA GLU A 38 -2.64 0.24 16.70
C GLU A 38 -3.87 -0.68 16.67
N GLU A 39 -4.25 -1.26 17.81
CA GLU A 39 -5.36 -2.22 17.92
C GLU A 39 -6.68 -1.69 17.34
N LYS A 40 -6.95 -0.40 17.52
CA LYS A 40 -8.15 0.25 16.97
C LYS A 40 -8.20 0.28 15.44
N ASN A 41 -7.05 0.16 14.76
CA ASN A 41 -6.91 0.16 13.30
C ASN A 41 -6.89 -1.26 12.72
N GLN A 42 -6.91 -2.30 13.57
CA GLN A 42 -6.93 -3.68 13.15
C GLN A 42 -8.35 -4.19 12.95
N VAL A 43 -8.62 -4.80 11.82
CA VAL A 43 -9.86 -5.53 11.52
C VAL A 43 -9.57 -7.02 11.59
N PRO A 44 -10.09 -7.76 12.58
CA PRO A 44 -9.90 -9.20 12.69
C PRO A 44 -10.42 -9.93 11.45
N LEU A 45 -9.63 -10.85 10.90
CA LEU A 45 -10.00 -11.68 9.76
C LEU A 45 -10.92 -12.82 10.23
N LYS A 46 -12.24 -12.64 10.09
CA LYS A 46 -13.24 -13.68 10.35
C LYS A 46 -13.16 -14.75 9.27
N SER A 47 -13.17 -16.02 9.64
CA SER A 47 -13.10 -17.14 8.69
C SER A 47 -14.36 -17.26 7.84
N GLY A 48 -14.21 -17.67 6.57
CA GLY A 48 -15.30 -17.80 5.62
C GLY A 48 -15.80 -16.44 5.11
N GLY A 49 -17.09 -16.29 4.91
CA GLY A 49 -17.72 -15.06 4.44
C GLY A 49 -18.92 -15.32 3.54
N PRO A 50 -19.49 -14.28 2.90
CA PRO A 50 -19.01 -12.89 2.88
C PRO A 50 -19.22 -12.15 4.21
N HIS A 51 -18.30 -11.26 4.55
CA HIS A 51 -18.38 -10.32 5.66
C HIS A 51 -18.37 -8.91 5.10
N SER A 52 -19.31 -8.06 5.52
CA SER A 52 -19.44 -6.67 5.05
C SER A 52 -19.01 -5.73 6.16
N GLU A 53 -18.15 -4.77 5.82
CA GLU A 53 -17.59 -3.79 6.75
C GLU A 53 -17.44 -2.44 6.05
N VAL A 54 -17.31 -1.37 6.85
CA VAL A 54 -17.07 -0.01 6.36
C VAL A 54 -15.93 0.61 7.15
N TRP A 55 -14.91 1.05 6.46
CA TRP A 55 -13.82 1.83 7.04
C TRP A 55 -14.02 3.32 6.71
N ASN A 56 -14.40 4.08 7.72
CA ASN A 56 -14.61 5.51 7.62
C ASN A 56 -13.37 6.25 8.10
N THR A 57 -12.86 7.13 7.26
CA THR A 57 -11.76 8.02 7.59
C THR A 57 -12.14 9.48 7.39
N ARG A 58 -11.19 10.38 7.61
CA ARG A 58 -11.42 11.80 7.40
C ARG A 58 -11.65 12.15 5.91
N ASN A 59 -11.01 11.43 4.98
CA ASN A 59 -10.93 11.84 3.58
C ASN A 59 -11.49 10.79 2.61
N ILE A 60 -11.64 9.53 3.03
CA ILE A 60 -12.26 8.48 2.22
C ILE A 60 -13.20 7.62 3.06
N ILE A 61 -14.14 6.99 2.37
CA ILE A 61 -14.98 5.91 2.89
C ILE A 61 -14.69 4.69 2.02
N LEU A 62 -14.29 3.59 2.65
CA LEU A 62 -14.09 2.29 2.03
C LEU A 62 -15.19 1.34 2.51
N SER A 63 -16.15 1.02 1.64
CA SER A 63 -17.17 0.00 1.90
C SER A 63 -16.75 -1.27 1.21
N TYR A 64 -16.69 -2.40 1.93
CA TYR A 64 -16.16 -3.64 1.35
C TYR A 64 -16.79 -4.89 1.90
N ASP A 65 -16.82 -5.91 1.04
CA ASP A 65 -17.14 -7.29 1.39
C ASP A 65 -15.89 -8.14 1.24
N TYR A 66 -15.68 -9.10 2.15
CA TYR A 66 -14.57 -10.05 2.01
C TYR A 66 -14.96 -11.47 2.36
N THR A 67 -14.27 -12.42 1.73
CA THR A 67 -14.27 -13.84 2.07
C THR A 67 -12.85 -14.25 2.41
N ASN A 68 -12.66 -14.83 3.60
CA ASN A 68 -11.37 -15.23 4.12
C ASN A 68 -11.24 -16.75 4.10
N GLU A 69 -10.44 -17.26 3.16
CA GLU A 69 -10.06 -18.67 3.07
C GLU A 69 -8.67 -18.92 3.72
N ALA A 70 -8.22 -20.16 3.71
CA ALA A 70 -6.98 -20.53 4.41
C ALA A 70 -5.76 -19.71 3.91
N ASP A 71 -5.62 -19.59 2.59
CA ASP A 71 -4.47 -18.99 1.91
C ASP A 71 -4.85 -17.78 1.04
N ARG A 72 -6.14 -17.39 1.02
CA ARG A 72 -6.65 -16.35 0.13
C ARG A 72 -7.66 -15.45 0.83
N LEU A 73 -7.57 -14.16 0.50
CA LEU A 73 -8.57 -13.15 0.79
C LEU A 73 -9.18 -12.67 -0.53
N ASP A 74 -10.47 -12.93 -0.74
CA ASP A 74 -11.25 -12.33 -1.81
C ASP A 74 -11.93 -11.10 -1.23
N ILE A 75 -11.64 -9.92 -1.76
CA ILE A 75 -12.17 -8.65 -1.27
C ILE A 75 -12.66 -7.80 -2.43
N SER A 76 -13.84 -7.20 -2.27
CA SER A 76 -14.43 -6.29 -3.25
C SER A 76 -15.15 -5.16 -2.54
N GLY A 77 -15.31 -4.03 -3.22
CA GLY A 77 -15.98 -2.91 -2.58
C GLY A 77 -15.93 -1.63 -3.38
N GLU A 78 -16.15 -0.54 -2.69
CA GLU A 78 -16.26 0.80 -3.23
C GLU A 78 -15.45 1.78 -2.38
N VAL A 79 -14.74 2.68 -3.06
CA VAL A 79 -14.02 3.81 -2.45
C VAL A 79 -14.74 5.09 -2.84
N ALA A 80 -15.05 5.92 -1.87
CA ALA A 80 -15.61 7.26 -2.06
C ALA A 80 -14.74 8.31 -1.37
N LEU A 81 -14.62 9.50 -1.95
CA LEU A 81 -14.04 10.65 -1.25
C LEU A 81 -15.00 11.13 -0.16
N ALA A 82 -14.43 11.69 0.91
CA ALA A 82 -15.17 12.25 2.03
C ALA A 82 -14.49 13.51 2.57
N GLY A 83 -15.18 14.20 3.48
CA GLY A 83 -14.64 15.37 4.17
C GLY A 83 -14.15 16.46 3.22
N GLY A 84 -12.93 16.95 3.45
CA GLY A 84 -12.36 18.03 2.62
C GLY A 84 -12.06 17.61 1.18
N ALA A 85 -11.71 16.34 0.95
CA ALA A 85 -11.31 15.85 -0.38
C ALA A 85 -12.46 15.84 -1.39
N GLU A 86 -13.71 15.64 -0.95
CA GLU A 86 -14.90 15.62 -1.83
C GLU A 86 -15.23 16.96 -2.47
N ASN A 87 -14.68 18.07 -1.96
CA ASN A 87 -14.95 19.42 -2.47
C ASN A 87 -14.11 19.80 -3.69
N PHE A 88 -13.14 18.99 -4.06
CA PHE A 88 -12.28 19.22 -5.22
C PHE A 88 -12.84 18.56 -6.48
N GLN A 89 -12.43 19.03 -7.67
CA GLN A 89 -12.99 18.57 -8.93
C GLN A 89 -12.17 17.49 -9.63
N TYR A 90 -10.90 17.35 -9.27
CA TYR A 90 -10.02 16.37 -9.86
C TYR A 90 -9.31 15.54 -8.80
N VAL A 91 -9.18 14.25 -9.07
CA VAL A 91 -8.28 13.36 -8.36
C VAL A 91 -7.01 13.20 -9.19
N GLU A 92 -5.90 13.68 -8.69
CA GLU A 92 -4.59 13.48 -9.30
C GLU A 92 -4.16 12.02 -9.15
N HIS A 93 -4.23 11.54 -7.92
CA HIS A 93 -4.06 10.13 -7.59
C HIS A 93 -4.78 9.77 -6.30
N LEU A 94 -5.13 8.51 -6.17
CA LEU A 94 -5.64 7.90 -4.94
C LEU A 94 -5.20 6.45 -4.91
N ASP A 95 -4.40 6.10 -3.93
CA ASP A 95 -3.93 4.75 -3.66
C ASP A 95 -4.45 4.29 -2.31
N VAL A 96 -5.07 3.10 -2.28
CA VAL A 96 -5.51 2.44 -1.05
C VAL A 96 -4.77 1.12 -0.93
N ASN A 97 -4.16 0.88 0.22
CA ASN A 97 -3.40 -0.32 0.53
C ASN A 97 -4.07 -1.13 1.64
N LEU A 98 -3.98 -2.43 1.53
CA LEU A 98 -4.32 -3.39 2.57
C LEU A 98 -3.02 -3.91 3.20
N TYR A 99 -3.01 -4.03 4.50
CA TYR A 99 -1.90 -4.56 5.28
C TYR A 99 -2.38 -5.80 6.02
N PHE A 100 -1.68 -6.92 5.86
CA PHE A 100 -1.87 -8.10 6.70
C PHE A 100 -1.06 -7.96 7.97
N VAL A 101 -1.70 -8.27 9.09
CA VAL A 101 -1.15 -8.08 10.43
C VAL A 101 -1.16 -9.43 11.16
N ASP A 102 -0.06 -9.75 11.81
CA ASP A 102 0.07 -10.98 12.61
C ASP A 102 -0.56 -10.86 14.00
N GLY A 103 -0.56 -11.96 14.78
CA GLY A 103 -1.10 -12.00 16.15
C GLY A 103 -0.37 -11.12 17.17
N ASN A 104 0.78 -10.52 16.79
CA ASN A 104 1.50 -9.55 17.61
C ASN A 104 1.21 -8.08 17.19
N GLY A 105 0.28 -7.89 16.26
CA GLY A 105 -0.04 -6.57 15.73
C GLY A 105 0.97 -6.02 14.72
N ARG A 106 1.87 -6.85 14.15
CA ARG A 106 2.89 -6.40 13.21
C ARG A 106 2.47 -6.62 11.76
N ILE A 107 2.75 -5.64 10.92
CA ILE A 107 2.55 -5.75 9.48
C ILE A 107 3.51 -6.79 8.91
N ILE A 108 2.97 -7.81 8.27
CA ILE A 108 3.73 -8.90 7.63
C ILE A 108 3.73 -8.82 6.10
N LYS A 109 2.69 -8.21 5.51
CA LYS A 109 2.58 -8.02 4.07
C LYS A 109 1.73 -6.78 3.76
N GLN A 110 2.11 -6.04 2.74
CA GLN A 110 1.33 -4.95 2.16
C GLN A 110 0.91 -5.34 0.75
N GLU A 111 -0.35 -5.04 0.39
CA GLU A 111 -0.90 -5.27 -0.93
C GLU A 111 -1.66 -4.04 -1.43
N PRO A 112 -1.47 -3.61 -2.67
CA PRO A 112 -2.27 -2.57 -3.27
C PRO A 112 -3.71 -3.08 -3.46
N LEU A 113 -4.66 -2.39 -2.84
CA LEU A 113 -6.08 -2.73 -2.94
C LEU A 113 -6.72 -2.02 -4.13
N PHE A 114 -6.50 -0.73 -4.23
CA PHE A 114 -7.09 0.15 -5.22
C PHE A 114 -6.10 1.26 -5.60
N SER A 115 -6.10 1.64 -6.88
CA SER A 115 -5.36 2.81 -7.37
C SER A 115 -6.18 3.50 -8.45
N ALA A 116 -6.30 4.81 -8.37
CA ALA A 116 -6.90 5.65 -9.39
C ALA A 116 -6.00 6.84 -9.71
N VAL A 117 -5.91 7.13 -11.01
CA VAL A 117 -5.41 8.39 -11.55
C VAL A 117 -6.50 8.87 -12.50
N THR A 118 -7.22 9.91 -12.15
CA THR A 118 -8.38 10.32 -12.93
C THR A 118 -8.61 11.83 -12.83
N ASN A 119 -9.07 12.39 -13.92
CA ASN A 119 -9.52 13.78 -14.00
C ASN A 119 -11.04 13.92 -13.77
N ASP A 120 -11.71 12.85 -13.33
CA ASP A 120 -13.17 12.80 -13.20
C ASP A 120 -13.60 12.69 -11.75
N MET A 121 -14.22 13.73 -11.23
CA MET A 121 -14.71 13.81 -9.86
C MET A 121 -16.16 13.37 -9.73
N GLY A 122 -16.50 12.88 -8.55
CA GLY A 122 -17.87 12.60 -8.14
C GLY A 122 -18.37 11.21 -8.46
N LYS A 123 -17.48 10.27 -8.76
CA LYS A 123 -17.81 8.85 -8.91
C LYS A 123 -17.21 8.04 -7.77
N ASN A 124 -17.99 7.09 -7.30
CA ASN A 124 -17.48 6.04 -6.47
C ASN A 124 -16.69 5.07 -7.33
N TRP A 125 -15.55 4.64 -6.85
CA TRP A 125 -14.70 3.67 -7.55
C TRP A 125 -14.90 2.30 -6.95
N THR A 126 -15.19 1.32 -7.80
CA THR A 126 -15.30 -0.07 -7.39
C THR A 126 -13.98 -0.81 -7.60
N PHE A 127 -13.72 -1.79 -6.76
CA PHE A 127 -12.59 -2.69 -6.89
C PHE A 127 -12.99 -4.13 -6.59
N GLN A 128 -12.21 -5.06 -7.12
CA GLN A 128 -12.29 -6.48 -6.78
C GLN A 128 -10.89 -7.08 -6.85
N ARG A 129 -10.46 -7.74 -5.77
CA ARG A 129 -9.13 -8.33 -5.65
C ARG A 129 -9.21 -9.73 -5.07
N LYS A 130 -8.30 -10.59 -5.57
CA LYS A 130 -7.98 -11.88 -4.97
C LYS A 130 -6.54 -11.81 -4.53
N ILE A 131 -6.32 -11.92 -3.25
CA ILE A 131 -5.04 -11.65 -2.62
C ILE A 131 -4.56 -12.90 -1.90
N GLU A 132 -3.32 -13.31 -2.17
CA GLU A 132 -2.67 -14.38 -1.40
C GLU A 132 -2.45 -13.91 0.04
N LYS A 133 -3.07 -14.60 0.97
CA LYS A 133 -3.02 -14.30 2.39
C LYS A 133 -1.86 -15.04 3.06
N PRO A 134 -0.98 -14.34 3.79
CA PRO A 134 0.01 -14.99 4.63
C PRO A 134 -0.63 -15.88 5.69
N ALA A 135 -0.08 -17.06 5.94
CA ALA A 135 -0.61 -18.00 6.93
C ALA A 135 -0.65 -17.42 8.37
N ALA A 136 0.28 -16.49 8.68
CA ALA A 136 0.34 -15.82 9.97
C ALA A 136 -0.58 -14.59 10.09
N ALA A 137 -1.37 -14.26 9.07
CA ALA A 137 -2.28 -13.13 9.12
C ALA A 137 -3.50 -13.43 9.98
N GLU A 138 -3.70 -12.67 11.04
CA GLU A 138 -4.84 -12.74 11.94
C GLU A 138 -5.79 -11.55 11.79
N SER A 139 -5.28 -10.42 11.35
CA SER A 139 -6.06 -9.22 11.08
C SER A 139 -5.56 -8.50 9.82
N MET A 140 -6.34 -7.53 9.37
CA MET A 140 -5.97 -6.61 8.30
C MET A 140 -6.12 -5.18 8.78
N ALA A 141 -5.43 -4.26 8.12
CA ALA A 141 -5.55 -2.82 8.31
C ALA A 141 -5.50 -2.14 6.94
N PHE A 142 -5.90 -0.88 6.88
CA PHE A 142 -5.89 -0.11 5.65
C PHE A 142 -5.09 1.17 5.82
N GLY A 143 -4.61 1.70 4.71
CA GLY A 143 -4.02 3.02 4.61
C GLY A 143 -4.23 3.56 3.21
N TYR A 144 -4.16 4.86 3.07
CA TYR A 144 -4.29 5.52 1.77
C TYR A 144 -3.36 6.72 1.65
N SER A 145 -3.10 7.10 0.41
CA SER A 145 -2.55 8.39 0.03
C SER A 145 -3.26 8.91 -1.21
N GLY A 146 -3.48 10.20 -1.28
CA GLY A 146 -4.14 10.81 -2.42
C GLY A 146 -3.84 12.29 -2.53
N GLN A 147 -4.10 12.82 -3.72
CA GLN A 147 -4.03 14.22 -4.04
C GLN A 147 -5.22 14.61 -4.91
N VAL A 148 -5.88 15.69 -4.55
CA VAL A 148 -6.99 16.29 -5.29
C VAL A 148 -6.68 17.74 -5.65
N GLN A 149 -7.31 18.25 -6.71
CA GLN A 149 -7.06 19.58 -7.24
C GLN A 149 -8.35 20.25 -7.73
N SER A 150 -8.42 21.57 -7.64
CA SER A 150 -9.49 22.39 -8.23
C SER A 150 -9.23 22.72 -9.70
N VAL A 151 -10.30 22.91 -10.48
CA VAL A 151 -10.20 23.36 -11.87
C VAL A 151 -9.62 24.78 -11.96
N GLY A 152 -8.60 24.95 -12.79
CA GLY A 152 -8.06 26.27 -13.15
C GLY A 152 -7.11 26.89 -12.13
N SER A 153 -6.73 26.17 -11.11
CA SER A 153 -5.76 26.64 -10.12
C SER A 153 -4.78 25.52 -9.76
N ASP A 154 -3.55 25.63 -10.23
CA ASP A 154 -2.44 24.77 -9.78
C ASP A 154 -2.08 24.99 -8.31
N GLN A 155 -2.66 26.01 -7.67
CA GLN A 155 -2.39 26.36 -6.27
C GLN A 155 -3.36 25.71 -5.28
N ASP A 156 -4.53 25.27 -5.75
CA ASP A 156 -5.53 24.62 -4.91
C ASP A 156 -5.39 23.10 -4.97
N ARG A 157 -4.33 22.59 -4.38
CA ARG A 157 -4.06 21.16 -4.19
C ARG A 157 -4.29 20.80 -2.74
N PHE A 158 -4.81 19.59 -2.53
CA PHE A 158 -4.98 19.02 -1.20
C PHE A 158 -4.43 17.59 -1.18
N ASP A 159 -3.36 17.42 -0.42
CA ASP A 159 -2.75 16.12 -0.15
C ASP A 159 -3.38 15.51 1.09
N PHE A 160 -3.71 14.24 1.05
CA PHE A 160 -4.30 13.54 2.17
C PHE A 160 -3.81 12.10 2.26
N TRP A 161 -3.60 11.64 3.47
CA TRP A 161 -3.12 10.29 3.71
C TRP A 161 -3.53 9.81 5.10
N GLU A 162 -3.54 8.50 5.26
CA GLU A 162 -3.67 7.82 6.55
C GLU A 162 -2.84 6.55 6.53
N THR A 163 -2.06 6.33 7.57
CA THR A 163 -1.28 5.11 7.77
C THR A 163 -1.91 4.29 8.88
N PRO A 164 -1.79 2.95 8.85
CA PRO A 164 -2.37 2.09 9.88
C PRO A 164 -1.61 2.13 11.22
N ILE A 165 -0.44 2.78 11.27
CA ILE A 165 0.50 2.84 12.39
C ILE A 165 0.34 4.12 13.18
#